data_dd0649571d1f5a8933e2e997ad3ba25b
#
_entry.id   dd0649571d1f5a8933e2e997ad3ba25b
#
_cell.length_a   1.000
_cell.length_b   1.000
_cell.length_c   1.000
_cell.angle_alpha   90.00
_cell.angle_beta   90.00
_cell.angle_gamma   90.00
#
_symmetry.space_group_name_H-M   'P 1'
#
loop_
_entity.id
_entity.type
_entity.pdbx_description
1 polymer ?
#
loop_
_entity_poly.entity_id
_entity_poly.type
_entity_poly.pdbx_seq_one_letter_code
_entity_poly.pdbx_strand_id
1 'polypeptide(L)'
;MDVTDFYTDSWISDDHDGVRRVLAPDAEIDWNLDAPVDDEELVQTLHRVAAFADSVTVVARVRGADGTALVYDLVAPFGTARCAEFLSVRDGRISQVRQVYDLVAIDRYFPGLHRQ
;
A
#
# COMPACT_ATOMS: atom_id res chain seq x y z
N MET A 1 -5.47 1.65 18.32
CA MET A 1 -5.42 1.01 17.00
C MET A 1 -3.96 0.82 16.62
N ASP A 2 -3.64 -0.32 16.07
CA ASP A 2 -2.30 -0.59 15.54
C ASP A 2 -1.99 0.39 14.39
N VAL A 3 -0.75 0.91 14.35
CA VAL A 3 -0.37 1.92 13.36
C VAL A 3 -0.42 1.36 11.93
N THR A 4 -0.16 0.06 11.76
CA THR A 4 -0.24 -0.58 10.43
C THR A 4 -1.69 -0.73 9.98
N ASP A 5 -2.61 -0.99 10.90
CA ASP A 5 -4.05 -0.99 10.59
C ASP A 5 -4.52 0.41 10.22
N PHE A 6 -4.08 1.42 10.96
CA PHE A 6 -4.44 2.80 10.67
C PHE A 6 -3.96 3.23 9.28
N TYR A 7 -2.71 2.88 8.93
CA TYR A 7 -2.16 3.16 7.61
C TYR A 7 -3.01 2.50 6.51
N THR A 8 -3.29 1.21 6.66
CA THR A 8 -4.04 0.44 5.65
C THR A 8 -5.46 0.99 5.51
N ASP A 9 -6.17 1.19 6.61
CA ASP A 9 -7.53 1.72 6.58
C ASP A 9 -7.55 3.13 5.97
N SER A 10 -6.54 3.95 6.25
CA SER A 10 -6.46 5.30 5.72
C SER A 10 -6.34 5.32 4.20
N TRP A 11 -5.42 4.54 3.62
CA TRP A 11 -5.28 4.60 2.17
C TRP A 11 -6.45 3.93 1.45
N ILE A 12 -7.02 2.86 2.02
CA ILE A 12 -8.20 2.21 1.43
C ILE A 12 -9.40 3.17 1.41
N SER A 13 -9.55 4.00 2.43
CA SER A 13 -10.63 5.00 2.51
C SER A 13 -10.26 6.33 1.86
N ASP A 14 -9.09 6.42 1.24
CA ASP A 14 -8.58 7.62 0.58
C ASP A 14 -8.35 8.80 1.55
N ASP A 15 -7.95 8.49 2.77
CA ASP A 15 -7.59 9.49 3.78
C ASP A 15 -6.09 9.79 3.70
N HIS A 16 -5.71 10.76 2.87
CA HIS A 16 -4.31 11.13 2.62
C HIS A 16 -3.62 11.63 3.88
N ASP A 17 -4.29 12.44 4.66
CA ASP A 17 -3.72 13.00 5.89
C ASP A 17 -3.48 11.90 6.93
N GLY A 18 -4.34 10.89 6.97
CA GLY A 18 -4.15 9.73 7.83
C GLY A 18 -2.89 8.97 7.46
N VAL A 19 -2.65 8.76 6.17
CA VAL A 19 -1.42 8.10 5.68
C VAL A 19 -0.19 8.92 6.08
N ARG A 20 -0.19 10.23 5.79
CA ARG A 20 0.96 11.10 6.11
C ARG A 20 1.28 11.11 7.58
N ARG A 21 0.26 11.06 8.42
CA ARG A 21 0.40 11.16 9.88
C ARG A 21 1.21 10.01 10.47
N VAL A 22 1.12 8.83 9.89
CA VAL A 22 1.74 7.62 10.42
C VAL A 22 3.02 7.20 9.71
N LEU A 23 3.37 7.83 8.59
CA LEU A 23 4.64 7.57 7.92
C LEU A 23 5.78 8.28 8.65
N ALA A 24 6.90 7.57 8.86
CA ALA A 24 8.12 8.20 9.33
C ALA A 24 8.64 9.15 8.25
N PRO A 25 9.28 10.28 8.61
CA PRO A 25 9.81 11.22 7.62
C PRO A 25 10.85 10.61 6.67
N ASP A 26 11.55 9.56 7.14
CA ASP A 26 12.58 8.84 6.40
C ASP A 26 12.11 7.44 6.00
N ALA A 27 10.81 7.22 5.86
CA ALA A 27 10.27 5.91 5.52
C ALA A 27 10.84 5.42 4.18
N GLU A 28 11.28 4.17 4.18
CA GLU A 28 11.80 3.52 2.97
C GLU A 28 10.65 2.86 2.22
N ILE A 29 10.63 3.02 0.89
CA ILE A 29 9.61 2.44 0.03
C ILE A 29 10.30 1.49 -0.94
N ASP A 30 9.96 0.22 -0.82
CA ASP A 30 10.58 -0.86 -1.58
C ASP A 30 9.48 -1.67 -2.27
N TRP A 31 9.29 -1.41 -3.55
CA TRP A 31 8.29 -2.09 -4.38
C TRP A 31 8.98 -2.85 -5.50
N ASN A 32 8.40 -3.93 -5.98
CA ASN A 32 8.94 -4.69 -7.10
C ASN A 32 8.59 -4.09 -8.47
N LEU A 33 8.02 -2.91 -8.47
CA LEU A 33 7.84 -2.06 -9.65
C LEU A 33 8.39 -0.67 -9.31
N ASP A 34 8.24 0.31 -10.19
CA ASP A 34 8.79 1.65 -9.95
C ASP A 34 8.24 2.25 -8.67
N ALA A 35 9.07 2.26 -7.64
CA ALA A 35 8.68 2.72 -6.32
C ALA A 35 8.60 4.25 -6.28
N PRO A 36 7.65 4.82 -5.51
CA PRO A 36 7.67 6.25 -5.20
C PRO A 36 8.98 6.64 -4.54
N VAL A 37 9.45 7.85 -4.82
CA VAL A 37 10.74 8.34 -4.29
C VAL A 37 10.60 8.96 -2.90
N ASP A 38 9.40 9.35 -2.49
CA ASP A 38 9.15 9.97 -1.21
C ASP A 38 7.71 9.71 -0.73
N ASP A 39 7.42 10.18 0.50
CA ASP A 39 6.13 9.99 1.14
C ASP A 39 4.97 10.60 0.32
N GLU A 40 5.19 11.75 -0.28
CA GLU A 40 4.14 12.44 -1.01
C GLU A 40 3.79 11.70 -2.29
N GLU A 41 4.77 11.17 -3.00
CA GLU A 41 4.54 10.35 -4.18
C GLU A 41 3.85 9.04 -3.82
N LEU A 42 4.19 8.45 -2.66
CA LEU A 42 3.50 7.28 -2.14
C LEU A 42 2.02 7.58 -1.90
N VAL A 43 1.71 8.69 -1.24
CA VAL A 43 0.32 9.09 -0.96
C VAL A 43 -0.46 9.24 -2.27
N GLN A 44 0.12 9.86 -3.28
CA GLN A 44 -0.53 10.04 -4.56
C GLN A 44 -0.73 8.72 -5.31
N THR A 45 0.24 7.81 -5.22
CA THR A 45 0.12 6.47 -5.82
C THR A 45 -1.00 5.68 -5.16
N LEU A 46 -1.07 5.70 -3.84
CA LEU A 46 -2.15 5.03 -3.11
C LEU A 46 -3.52 5.63 -3.44
N HIS A 47 -3.59 6.94 -3.64
CA HIS A 47 -4.81 7.60 -4.10
C HIS A 47 -5.26 7.05 -5.47
N ARG A 48 -4.33 6.89 -6.41
CA ARG A 48 -4.66 6.33 -7.72
C ARG A 48 -5.16 4.89 -7.61
N VAL A 49 -4.51 4.08 -6.76
CA VAL A 49 -4.96 2.70 -6.52
C VAL A 49 -6.37 2.68 -5.97
N ALA A 50 -6.65 3.48 -4.96
CA ALA A 50 -7.98 3.56 -4.35
C ALA A 50 -9.04 4.04 -5.34
N ALA A 51 -8.67 4.95 -6.26
CA ALA A 51 -9.59 5.48 -7.27
C ALA A 51 -9.91 4.47 -8.37
N PHE A 52 -8.94 3.61 -8.73
CA PHE A 52 -9.13 2.61 -9.78
C PHE A 52 -9.84 1.35 -9.30
N ALA A 53 -9.63 0.96 -8.06
CA ALA A 53 -10.20 -0.26 -7.52
C ALA A 53 -11.67 -0.04 -7.14
N ASP A 54 -12.52 -1.00 -7.47
CA ASP A 54 -13.91 -1.01 -6.97
C ASP A 54 -13.91 -1.27 -5.46
N SER A 55 -12.99 -2.12 -5.02
CA SER A 55 -12.80 -2.39 -3.60
C SER A 55 -11.38 -2.91 -3.34
N VAL A 56 -10.96 -2.79 -2.09
CA VAL A 56 -9.71 -3.37 -1.60
C VAL A 56 -10.07 -4.26 -0.42
N THR A 57 -9.74 -5.54 -0.50
CA THR A 57 -10.08 -6.52 0.54
C THR A 57 -8.81 -7.09 1.13
N VAL A 58 -8.63 -6.93 2.44
CA VAL A 58 -7.54 -7.58 3.17
C VAL A 58 -7.90 -9.05 3.35
N VAL A 59 -7.09 -9.93 2.75
CA VAL A 59 -7.32 -11.38 2.73
C VAL A 59 -6.67 -12.04 3.92
N ALA A 60 -5.47 -11.61 4.28
CA ALA A 60 -4.71 -12.18 5.40
C ALA A 60 -3.84 -11.11 6.02
N ARG A 61 -3.61 -11.24 7.34
CA ARG A 61 -2.79 -10.31 8.10
C ARG A 61 -2.07 -11.07 9.20
N VAL A 62 -0.75 -10.87 9.28
CA VAL A 62 0.10 -11.45 10.32
C VAL A 62 0.86 -10.33 11.02
N ARG A 63 0.67 -10.19 12.31
CA ARG A 63 1.35 -9.17 13.11
C ARG A 63 2.54 -9.76 13.83
N GLY A 64 3.65 -9.04 13.78
CA GLY A 64 4.87 -9.35 14.52
C GLY A 64 5.27 -8.19 15.41
N ALA A 65 6.40 -8.36 16.12
CA ALA A 65 6.91 -7.36 17.04
C ALA A 65 7.31 -6.05 16.32
N ASP A 66 7.83 -6.16 15.10
CA ASP A 66 8.40 -5.03 14.37
C ASP A 66 7.57 -4.58 13.18
N GLY A 67 6.39 -5.16 12.99
CA GLY A 67 5.54 -4.78 11.87
C GLY A 67 4.46 -5.80 11.54
N THR A 68 3.88 -5.62 10.37
CA THR A 68 2.75 -6.43 9.91
C THR A 68 2.97 -6.84 8.46
N ALA A 69 2.69 -8.11 8.16
CA ALA A 69 2.59 -8.59 6.79
C ALA A 69 1.13 -8.79 6.44
N LEU A 70 0.72 -8.37 5.27
CA LEU A 70 -0.67 -8.57 4.82
C LEU A 70 -0.73 -8.88 3.34
N VAL A 71 -1.81 -9.56 2.96
CA VAL A 71 -2.18 -9.81 1.57
C VAL A 71 -3.53 -9.16 1.34
N TYR A 72 -3.65 -8.40 0.27
CA TYR A 72 -4.92 -7.80 -0.08
C TYR A 72 -5.20 -7.96 -1.57
N ASP A 73 -6.48 -7.90 -1.91
CA ASP A 73 -6.96 -7.96 -3.29
C ASP A 73 -7.47 -6.59 -3.72
N LEU A 74 -6.96 -6.12 -4.85
CA LEU A 74 -7.49 -4.96 -5.55
C LEU A 74 -8.51 -5.47 -6.54
N VAL A 75 -9.79 -5.23 -6.28
CA VAL A 75 -10.87 -5.72 -7.13
C VAL A 75 -11.25 -4.61 -8.11
N ALA A 76 -11.24 -4.94 -9.39
CA ALA A 76 -11.60 -4.03 -10.48
C ALA A 76 -12.63 -4.70 -11.39
N PRO A 77 -13.33 -3.94 -12.26
CA PRO A 77 -14.34 -4.53 -13.16
C PRO A 77 -13.81 -5.66 -14.04
N PHE A 78 -12.52 -5.63 -14.35
CA PHE A 78 -11.89 -6.58 -15.28
C PHE A 78 -11.15 -7.71 -14.58
N GLY A 79 -11.09 -7.73 -13.27
CA GLY A 79 -10.42 -8.79 -12.53
C GLY A 79 -9.88 -8.34 -11.18
N THR A 80 -9.11 -9.22 -10.55
CA THR A 80 -8.56 -9.00 -9.23
C THR A 80 -7.04 -9.12 -9.27
N ALA A 81 -6.34 -8.12 -8.72
CA ALA A 81 -4.89 -8.14 -8.55
C ALA A 81 -4.56 -8.38 -7.08
N ARG A 82 -3.80 -9.42 -6.79
CA ARG A 82 -3.38 -9.76 -5.43
C ARG A 82 -2.02 -9.16 -5.12
N CYS A 83 -1.91 -8.56 -3.95
CA CYS A 83 -0.70 -7.87 -3.51
C CYS A 83 -0.32 -8.34 -2.12
N ALA A 84 0.99 -8.45 -1.87
CA ALA A 84 1.53 -8.67 -0.54
C ALA A 84 2.23 -7.39 -0.08
N GLU A 85 2.06 -7.04 1.18
CA GLU A 85 2.66 -5.84 1.75
C GLU A 85 3.29 -6.15 3.10
N PHE A 86 4.48 -5.60 3.32
CA PHE A 86 5.19 -5.73 4.59
C PHE A 86 5.44 -4.31 5.12
N LEU A 87 4.88 -4.04 6.28
CA LEU A 87 4.98 -2.73 6.93
C LEU A 87 5.86 -2.87 8.18
N SER A 88 6.99 -2.20 8.19
CA SER A 88 7.87 -2.15 9.37
C SER A 88 7.54 -0.92 10.19
N VAL A 89 7.61 -1.06 11.52
CA VAL A 89 7.29 -0.01 12.47
C VAL A 89 8.51 0.29 13.33
N ARG A 90 8.81 1.57 13.50
CA ARG A 90 9.85 2.05 14.39
C ARG A 90 9.37 3.34 15.05
N ASP A 91 9.48 3.40 16.38
CA ASP A 91 9.07 4.58 17.16
C ASP A 91 7.60 4.97 16.89
N GLY A 92 6.72 3.98 16.75
CA GLY A 92 5.29 4.21 16.56
C GLY A 92 4.88 4.68 15.17
N ARG A 93 5.79 4.68 14.21
CA ARG A 93 5.50 5.10 12.83
C ARG A 93 5.95 4.06 11.83
N ILE A 94 5.36 4.10 10.64
CA ILE A 94 5.74 3.22 9.54
C ILE A 94 7.13 3.65 9.05
N SER A 95 8.12 2.78 9.19
CA SER A 95 9.50 3.04 8.79
C SER A 95 9.85 2.45 7.43
N GLN A 96 9.10 1.44 6.98
CA GLN A 96 9.32 0.83 5.68
C GLN A 96 7.99 0.30 5.13
N VAL A 97 7.76 0.56 3.85
CA VAL A 97 6.64 0.00 3.09
C VAL A 97 7.23 -0.85 1.98
N ARG A 98 7.06 -2.16 2.07
CA ARG A 98 7.52 -3.10 1.05
C ARG A 98 6.32 -3.76 0.41
N GLN A 99 6.19 -3.64 -0.91
CA GLN A 99 5.06 -4.21 -1.64
C GLN A 99 5.56 -5.12 -2.75
N VAL A 100 4.86 -6.24 -2.91
CA VAL A 100 5.10 -7.20 -3.98
C VAL A 100 3.80 -7.36 -4.75
N TYR A 101 3.83 -7.02 -6.03
CA TYR A 101 2.68 -7.10 -6.92
C TYR A 101 2.89 -8.19 -7.95
N ASP A 102 1.79 -8.77 -8.41
CA ASP A 102 1.78 -9.50 -9.66
C ASP A 102 1.83 -8.47 -10.80
N LEU A 103 3.01 -8.32 -11.40
CA LEU A 103 3.23 -7.30 -12.44
C LEU A 103 2.36 -7.53 -13.66
N VAL A 104 2.08 -8.79 -14.00
CA VAL A 104 1.21 -9.12 -15.15
C VAL A 104 -0.21 -8.66 -14.87
N ALA A 105 -0.74 -8.98 -13.70
CA ALA A 105 -2.08 -8.56 -13.31
C ALA A 105 -2.19 -7.04 -13.17
N ILE A 106 -1.19 -6.40 -12.57
CA ILE A 106 -1.18 -4.93 -12.41
C ILE A 106 -1.19 -4.24 -13.78
N ASP A 107 -0.33 -4.67 -14.70
CA ASP A 107 -0.28 -4.06 -16.03
C ASP A 107 -1.57 -4.27 -16.82
N ARG A 108 -2.23 -5.41 -16.59
CA ARG A 108 -3.48 -5.78 -17.28
C ARG A 108 -4.68 -4.98 -16.76
N TYR A 109 -4.82 -4.87 -15.43
CA TYR A 109 -6.00 -4.28 -14.80
C TYR A 109 -5.83 -2.81 -14.42
N PHE A 110 -4.60 -2.37 -14.24
CA PHE A 110 -4.26 -1.00 -13.88
C PHE A 110 -3.15 -0.49 -14.82
N PRO A 111 -3.44 -0.37 -16.13
CA PRO A 111 -2.42 0.00 -17.09
C PRO A 111 -1.86 1.39 -16.78
N GLY A 112 -0.54 1.50 -16.78
CA GLY A 112 0.16 2.74 -16.51
C GLY A 112 0.40 3.05 -15.04
N LEU A 113 -0.11 2.24 -14.11
CA LEU A 113 0.06 2.52 -12.68
C LEU A 113 1.54 2.55 -12.26
N HIS A 114 2.36 1.71 -12.87
CA HIS A 114 3.80 1.63 -12.58
C HIS A 114 4.67 2.43 -13.56
N ARG A 115 4.07 3.14 -14.49
CA ARG A 115 4.77 3.90 -15.55
C ARG A 115 4.58 5.38 -15.36
N GLN A 116 4.92 5.87 -14.23
CA GLN A 116 4.63 7.27 -13.89
C GLN A 116 5.77 8.22 -14.18
#